data_792dd6cbe95e9499627f1429d4ebfddf
#
_entry.id   792dd6cbe95e9499627f1429d4ebfddf
#
_cell.length_a   1.000
_cell.length_b   1.000
_cell.length_c   1.000
_cell.angle_alpha   90.00
_cell.angle_beta   90.00
_cell.angle_gamma   90.00
#
_symmetry.space_group_name_H-M   'P 1'
#
loop_
_entity.id
_entity.type
_entity.pdbx_description
1 polymer ?
#
loop_
_entity_poly.entity_id
_entity_poly.type
_entity_poly.pdbx_seq_one_letter_code
_entity_poly.pdbx_strand_id
1 'polypeptide(L)'
;MFVIAALCALLQACAAPPESPAVHPAPSKSIKAPLRALATNPRYFTDGSGKAIYLAGSQTWNTLQDWGTNGRVRPINFTAFVKMLVKHHHNFTLLWTTELPRVHGLPSTTGSPPDITISLFPWRRTGPGKASDGKLKFDLLKFNPAFFGRLRSRVQQLDAAGIYAGVYLFSGEFINAFRSPDDGYPFTGGNNVNGIDDGGGIGSVTMTAPNAVTAYQDAYVKKMIDTLNDLPNVLWIISEEAPAKSVWWNNHLIALVRAYEATKPFQHPIGYAVRQDSNDASIINSDADWIAPAERVSPASSCGSGQPGCKVTVNDSDHSYFGMWNESTRANRNFFWINFTQGSQTLFMDPYLLDYPRENRNLPRPPVVDGMGSGPDRRWENVRNTLGYIRSYAERMALAAMAPQPTLSSTGHVLADLGRAHPEFLVYSPSGEKFTVNLSNTPGRFAVEWMNPATGSRIAGAETAGGAVRTFVPPFSGDAVLYLKLKKPGATSLLSTGALGSGN
;
A
#
# COMPACT_ATOMS: atom_id res chain seq x y z
N MET A 1 -9.26 51.39 -57.21
CA MET A 1 -8.15 51.61 -56.27
C MET A 1 -8.50 51.00 -54.94
N PHE A 2 -8.19 49.73 -54.79
CA PHE A 2 -8.49 48.96 -53.61
C PHE A 2 -7.22 48.72 -52.79
N VAL A 3 -7.19 49.18 -51.56
CA VAL A 3 -6.11 48.94 -50.60
C VAL A 3 -6.44 47.67 -49.80
N ILE A 4 -5.60 46.64 -49.95
CA ILE A 4 -5.66 45.41 -49.19
C ILE A 4 -4.77 45.59 -47.97
N ALA A 5 -5.38 45.59 -46.76
CA ALA A 5 -4.65 45.56 -45.50
C ALA A 5 -4.41 44.09 -45.11
N ALA A 6 -3.13 43.69 -45.05
CA ALA A 6 -2.73 42.37 -44.57
C ALA A 6 -2.69 42.36 -43.04
N LEU A 7 -3.49 41.48 -42.41
CA LEU A 7 -3.51 41.24 -40.99
C LEU A 7 -2.55 40.07 -40.68
N CYS A 8 -1.38 40.34 -40.10
CA CYS A 8 -0.47 39.32 -39.58
C CYS A 8 -1.01 38.81 -38.22
N ALA A 9 -1.53 37.59 -38.20
CA ALA A 9 -1.86 36.88 -36.96
C ALA A 9 -0.59 36.22 -36.42
N LEU A 10 -0.10 36.74 -35.30
CA LEU A 10 0.95 36.10 -34.48
C LEU A 10 0.37 34.86 -33.76
N LEU A 11 0.65 33.68 -34.27
CA LEU A 11 0.44 32.41 -33.55
C LEU A 11 1.54 32.27 -32.49
N GLN A 12 1.20 32.60 -31.23
CA GLN A 12 2.02 32.19 -30.11
C GLN A 12 1.85 30.67 -29.91
N ALA A 13 2.88 29.90 -30.25
CA ALA A 13 2.98 28.51 -29.91
C ALA A 13 3.12 28.40 -28.39
N CYS A 14 2.07 27.93 -27.71
CA CYS A 14 2.18 27.49 -26.32
C CYS A 14 3.11 26.27 -26.31
N ALA A 15 4.33 26.47 -25.83
CA ALA A 15 5.23 25.36 -25.51
C ALA A 15 4.61 24.51 -24.43
N ALA A 16 4.50 23.19 -24.64
CA ALA A 16 4.09 22.24 -23.62
C ALA A 16 5.06 22.34 -22.42
N PRO A 17 4.56 22.25 -21.17
CA PRO A 17 5.43 22.26 -20.02
C PRO A 17 6.42 21.09 -20.11
N PRO A 18 7.68 21.26 -19.65
CA PRO A 18 8.67 20.19 -19.68
C PRO A 18 8.17 18.99 -18.89
N GLU A 19 8.24 17.82 -19.50
CA GLU A 19 7.96 16.55 -18.82
C GLU A 19 8.86 16.44 -17.59
N SER A 20 8.26 16.15 -16.43
CA SER A 20 9.01 15.84 -15.22
C SER A 20 10.00 14.70 -15.51
N PRO A 21 11.25 14.78 -15.05
CA PRO A 21 12.21 13.73 -15.30
C PRO A 21 11.65 12.41 -14.77
N ALA A 22 11.42 11.47 -15.68
CA ALA A 22 11.02 10.12 -15.34
C ALA A 22 12.09 9.54 -14.38
N VAL A 23 11.67 9.16 -13.18
CA VAL A 23 12.52 8.35 -12.31
C VAL A 23 12.69 7.02 -13.02
N HIS A 24 13.80 6.84 -13.74
CA HIS A 24 14.13 5.54 -14.34
C HIS A 24 14.46 4.60 -13.19
N PRO A 25 13.65 3.55 -12.93
CA PRO A 25 13.98 2.59 -11.93
C PRO A 25 15.28 1.88 -12.36
N ALA A 26 16.24 1.82 -11.46
CA ALA A 26 17.34 0.87 -11.60
C ALA A 26 16.76 -0.54 -11.77
N PRO A 27 17.41 -1.43 -12.54
CA PRO A 27 16.91 -2.80 -12.71
C PRO A 27 16.67 -3.41 -11.34
N SER A 28 15.43 -3.89 -11.11
CA SER A 28 15.03 -4.47 -9.83
C SER A 28 15.93 -5.69 -9.55
N LYS A 29 16.66 -5.64 -8.44
CA LYS A 29 17.35 -6.84 -7.96
C LYS A 29 16.26 -7.79 -7.47
N SER A 30 16.29 -9.06 -7.91
CA SER A 30 15.40 -10.08 -7.38
C SER A 30 15.49 -10.12 -5.83
N ILE A 31 14.34 -10.24 -5.20
CA ILE A 31 14.24 -10.36 -3.75
C ILE A 31 14.91 -11.66 -3.33
N LYS A 32 15.77 -11.62 -2.31
CA LYS A 32 16.62 -12.77 -1.96
C LYS A 32 16.13 -13.54 -0.74
N ALA A 33 15.43 -12.88 0.16
CA ALA A 33 14.94 -13.47 1.39
C ALA A 33 13.63 -12.81 1.83
N PRO A 34 12.77 -13.52 2.58
CA PRO A 34 11.61 -12.93 3.21
C PRO A 34 11.95 -11.73 4.08
N LEU A 35 11.04 -10.78 4.14
CA LEU A 35 11.16 -9.64 5.05
C LEU A 35 11.02 -10.09 6.50
N ARG A 36 11.65 -9.33 7.39
CA ARG A 36 11.48 -9.42 8.83
C ARG A 36 11.58 -8.03 9.44
N ALA A 37 11.02 -7.81 10.61
CA ALA A 37 11.18 -6.55 11.31
C ALA A 37 12.67 -6.27 11.56
N LEU A 38 13.11 -5.03 11.33
CA LEU A 38 14.47 -4.60 11.56
C LEU A 38 14.71 -4.44 13.07
N ALA A 39 15.56 -5.28 13.65
CA ALA A 39 15.76 -5.33 15.10
C ALA A 39 16.20 -3.97 15.72
N THR A 40 16.97 -3.17 14.99
CA THR A 40 17.43 -1.85 15.44
C THR A 40 16.39 -0.75 15.31
N ASN A 41 15.37 -0.95 14.45
CA ASN A 41 14.24 -0.04 14.28
C ASN A 41 13.01 -0.80 13.77
N PRO A 42 12.21 -1.39 14.65
CA PRO A 42 11.11 -2.28 14.28
C PRO A 42 9.93 -1.58 13.58
N ARG A 43 10.03 -0.28 13.29
CA ARG A 43 9.11 0.42 12.37
C ARG A 43 9.26 -0.02 10.93
N TYR A 44 10.40 -0.60 10.58
CA TYR A 44 10.75 -0.96 9.20
C TYR A 44 11.05 -2.43 9.06
N PHE A 45 10.89 -2.92 7.85
CA PHE A 45 11.37 -4.24 7.46
C PHE A 45 12.84 -4.22 7.08
N THR A 46 13.43 -5.42 7.01
CA THR A 46 14.72 -5.71 6.39
C THR A 46 14.68 -7.08 5.70
N ASP A 47 15.46 -7.24 4.65
CA ASP A 47 15.71 -8.53 3.96
C ASP A 47 16.94 -9.26 4.53
N GLY A 48 17.44 -8.84 5.68
CA GLY A 48 18.66 -9.35 6.29
C GLY A 48 19.92 -8.61 5.91
N SER A 49 19.86 -7.63 5.00
CA SER A 49 21.01 -6.78 4.64
C SER A 49 21.42 -5.78 5.73
N GLY A 50 20.60 -5.63 6.78
CA GLY A 50 20.73 -4.59 7.80
C GLY A 50 20.20 -3.22 7.36
N LYS A 51 19.74 -3.09 6.12
CA LYS A 51 19.07 -1.88 5.64
C LYS A 51 17.60 -1.92 5.97
N ALA A 52 17.03 -0.76 6.30
CA ALA A 52 15.59 -0.60 6.39
C ALA A 52 14.97 -0.63 4.99
N ILE A 53 13.90 -1.38 4.85
CA ILE A 53 13.07 -1.44 3.64
C ILE A 53 11.74 -0.78 3.96
N TYR A 54 11.39 0.23 3.15
CA TYR A 54 10.11 0.92 3.19
C TYR A 54 9.20 0.35 2.11
N LEU A 55 8.01 -0.08 2.50
CA LEU A 55 6.98 -0.55 1.57
C LEU A 55 6.06 0.59 1.17
N ALA A 56 5.92 0.80 -0.12
CA ALA A 56 4.99 1.78 -0.69
C ALA A 56 4.42 1.24 -2.00
N GLY A 57 3.13 1.39 -2.20
CA GLY A 57 2.53 0.93 -3.44
C GLY A 57 1.03 1.15 -3.55
N SER A 58 0.51 0.71 -4.68
CA SER A 58 -0.93 0.69 -4.98
C SER A 58 -1.47 -0.71 -4.89
N GLN A 59 -2.72 -0.82 -4.46
CA GLN A 59 -3.49 -2.06 -4.45
C GLN A 59 -4.88 -1.83 -5.05
N THR A 60 -5.55 -2.89 -5.46
CA THR A 60 -6.95 -2.89 -5.92
C THR A 60 -7.57 -4.26 -5.72
N TRP A 61 -8.89 -4.36 -5.62
CA TRP A 61 -9.57 -5.57 -5.13
C TRP A 61 -9.47 -6.80 -6.03
N ASN A 62 -9.47 -6.66 -7.34
CA ASN A 62 -9.46 -7.81 -8.26
C ASN A 62 -8.07 -8.28 -8.70
N THR A 63 -7.08 -8.12 -7.83
CA THR A 63 -5.69 -8.51 -8.11
C THR A 63 -5.46 -10.03 -8.15
N LEU A 64 -6.32 -10.84 -7.57
CA LEU A 64 -6.21 -12.30 -7.62
C LEU A 64 -7.40 -12.96 -8.33
N GLN A 65 -8.62 -12.59 -7.98
CA GLN A 65 -9.85 -13.16 -8.54
C GLN A 65 -10.43 -12.26 -9.63
N ASP A 66 -11.26 -12.84 -10.50
CA ASP A 66 -11.93 -12.08 -11.55
C ASP A 66 -13.23 -11.53 -11.00
N TRP A 67 -13.43 -10.24 -11.13
CA TRP A 67 -14.60 -9.52 -10.67
C TRP A 67 -15.39 -8.98 -11.88
N GLY A 68 -16.69 -8.81 -11.72
CA GLY A 68 -17.53 -8.20 -12.74
C GLY A 68 -18.94 -7.95 -12.27
N THR A 69 -19.68 -7.21 -13.05
CA THR A 69 -21.07 -6.86 -12.79
C THR A 69 -22.02 -7.68 -13.66
N ASN A 70 -23.28 -7.86 -13.21
CA ASN A 70 -24.33 -8.53 -13.98
C ASN A 70 -23.93 -9.95 -14.44
N GLY A 71 -23.23 -10.70 -13.61
CA GLY A 71 -22.80 -12.07 -13.89
C GLY A 71 -21.62 -12.20 -14.88
N ARG A 72 -21.05 -11.10 -15.33
CA ARG A 72 -19.91 -11.09 -16.28
C ARG A 72 -18.63 -10.76 -15.54
N VAL A 73 -17.77 -11.76 -15.34
CA VAL A 73 -16.44 -11.55 -14.74
C VAL A 73 -15.39 -11.39 -15.83
N ARG A 74 -14.38 -10.59 -15.55
CA ARG A 74 -13.26 -10.37 -16.46
C ARG A 74 -11.95 -10.34 -15.68
N PRO A 75 -10.89 -10.98 -16.19
CA PRO A 75 -9.58 -10.92 -15.56
C PRO A 75 -8.97 -9.53 -15.70
N ILE A 76 -8.28 -9.09 -14.67
CA ILE A 76 -7.39 -7.94 -14.74
C ILE A 76 -6.25 -8.20 -15.73
N ASN A 77 -5.81 -7.19 -16.47
CA ASN A 77 -4.52 -7.22 -17.13
C ASN A 77 -3.40 -7.04 -16.09
N PHE A 78 -3.05 -8.13 -15.42
CA PHE A 78 -2.11 -8.10 -14.30
C PHE A 78 -0.70 -7.66 -14.71
N THR A 79 -0.27 -7.99 -15.92
CA THR A 79 1.01 -7.53 -16.46
C THR A 79 1.03 -6.00 -16.63
N ALA A 80 -0.06 -5.40 -17.09
CA ALA A 80 -0.17 -3.94 -17.18
C ALA A 80 -0.19 -3.29 -15.79
N PHE A 81 -0.85 -3.92 -14.81
CA PHE A 81 -0.84 -3.46 -13.42
C PHE A 81 0.57 -3.49 -12.83
N VAL A 82 1.32 -4.58 -12.99
CA VAL A 82 2.72 -4.66 -12.55
C VAL A 82 3.59 -3.59 -13.22
N LYS A 83 3.42 -3.36 -14.53
CA LYS A 83 4.14 -2.28 -15.24
C LYS A 83 3.82 -0.91 -14.66
N MET A 84 2.57 -0.65 -14.25
CA MET A 84 2.17 0.59 -13.58
C MET A 84 2.89 0.73 -12.23
N LEU A 85 2.92 -0.33 -11.41
CA LEU A 85 3.65 -0.31 -10.13
C LEU A 85 5.14 0.03 -10.33
N VAL A 86 5.80 -0.62 -11.29
CA VAL A 86 7.22 -0.35 -11.63
C VAL A 86 7.41 1.08 -12.10
N LYS A 87 6.55 1.57 -13.01
CA LYS A 87 6.60 2.95 -13.53
C LYS A 87 6.60 3.99 -12.41
N HIS A 88 5.80 3.75 -11.37
CA HIS A 88 5.67 4.66 -10.23
C HIS A 88 6.61 4.35 -9.07
N HIS A 89 7.61 3.48 -9.27
CA HIS A 89 8.59 3.10 -8.25
C HIS A 89 7.93 2.48 -7.00
N HIS A 90 6.84 1.72 -7.19
CA HIS A 90 6.19 0.97 -6.12
C HIS A 90 6.93 -0.36 -5.89
N ASN A 91 6.96 -0.82 -4.63
CA ASN A 91 7.56 -2.11 -4.26
C ASN A 91 6.63 -3.00 -3.43
N PHE A 92 5.36 -2.64 -3.33
CA PHE A 92 4.38 -3.40 -2.56
C PHE A 92 3.01 -3.34 -3.21
N THR A 93 2.27 -4.44 -3.16
CA THR A 93 0.86 -4.53 -3.54
C THR A 93 0.18 -5.65 -2.78
N LEU A 94 -1.17 -5.67 -2.79
CA LEU A 94 -1.96 -6.75 -2.19
C LEU A 94 -2.53 -7.67 -3.26
N LEU A 95 -2.58 -8.95 -2.96
CA LEU A 95 -3.37 -9.95 -3.68
C LEU A 95 -4.61 -10.28 -2.84
N TRP A 96 -5.74 -9.75 -3.30
CA TRP A 96 -7.01 -9.88 -2.62
C TRP A 96 -7.67 -11.23 -2.91
N THR A 97 -8.22 -11.82 -1.85
CA THR A 97 -9.11 -12.97 -1.93
C THR A 97 -10.43 -12.67 -1.23
N THR A 98 -11.51 -13.21 -1.73
CA THR A 98 -12.79 -13.26 -1.04
C THR A 98 -13.46 -14.59 -1.32
N GLU A 99 -14.17 -15.09 -0.34
CA GLU A 99 -14.89 -16.34 -0.42
C GLU A 99 -16.31 -16.17 -0.99
N LEU A 100 -16.79 -14.91 -1.15
CA LEU A 100 -18.13 -14.64 -1.67
C LEU A 100 -18.18 -14.70 -3.21
N PRO A 101 -18.94 -15.63 -3.81
CA PRO A 101 -19.23 -15.62 -5.26
C PRO A 101 -20.07 -14.46 -5.74
N ARG A 102 -20.91 -13.91 -4.86
CA ARG A 102 -21.72 -12.71 -5.10
C ARG A 102 -21.60 -11.75 -3.96
N VAL A 103 -21.56 -10.47 -4.28
CA VAL A 103 -21.58 -9.36 -3.33
C VAL A 103 -22.65 -8.39 -3.76
N HIS A 104 -23.60 -8.13 -2.88
CA HIS A 104 -24.65 -7.14 -3.05
C HIS A 104 -24.37 -5.94 -2.16
N GLY A 105 -24.79 -4.76 -2.62
CA GLY A 105 -24.82 -3.59 -1.74
C GLY A 105 -23.48 -3.00 -1.37
N LEU A 106 -22.43 -3.23 -2.16
CA LEU A 106 -21.20 -2.43 -1.97
C LEU A 106 -21.56 -0.95 -1.97
N PRO A 107 -20.98 -0.13 -1.07
CA PRO A 107 -21.31 1.28 -1.00
C PRO A 107 -21.26 1.94 -2.37
N SER A 108 -22.35 2.56 -2.77
CA SER A 108 -22.49 3.25 -4.04
C SER A 108 -23.05 4.63 -3.81
N THR A 109 -22.35 5.64 -4.28
CA THR A 109 -22.79 7.03 -4.20
C THR A 109 -23.81 7.42 -5.30
N THR A 110 -24.07 6.52 -6.25
CA THR A 110 -24.89 6.83 -7.45
C THR A 110 -26.25 6.15 -7.52
N GLY A 111 -26.73 5.53 -6.47
CA GLY A 111 -28.02 4.83 -6.44
C GLY A 111 -27.88 3.34 -6.14
N SER A 112 -28.59 2.46 -6.86
CA SER A 112 -28.50 1.02 -6.61
C SER A 112 -27.10 0.51 -6.87
N PRO A 113 -26.43 -0.08 -5.86
CA PRO A 113 -25.10 -0.66 -6.03
C PRO A 113 -25.18 -1.82 -7.03
N PRO A 114 -24.19 -1.99 -7.91
CA PRO A 114 -24.17 -3.12 -8.82
C PRO A 114 -23.94 -4.42 -8.05
N ASP A 115 -24.63 -5.49 -8.46
CA ASP A 115 -24.28 -6.84 -8.03
C ASP A 115 -22.94 -7.22 -8.60
N ILE A 116 -22.00 -7.57 -7.72
CA ILE A 116 -20.68 -8.04 -8.12
C ILE A 116 -20.68 -9.55 -8.12
N THR A 117 -20.22 -10.11 -9.22
CA THR A 117 -19.93 -11.54 -9.36
C THR A 117 -18.42 -11.74 -9.33
N ILE A 118 -17.99 -12.71 -8.56
CA ILE A 118 -16.58 -13.05 -8.39
C ILE A 118 -16.37 -14.50 -8.84
N SER A 119 -15.24 -14.79 -9.43
CA SER A 119 -14.89 -16.14 -9.87
C SER A 119 -13.46 -16.50 -9.55
N LEU A 120 -13.22 -17.80 -9.68
CA LEU A 120 -11.97 -18.44 -9.33
C LEU A 120 -11.78 -18.51 -7.81
N PHE A 121 -12.27 -19.61 -7.24
CA PHE A 121 -12.19 -19.89 -5.79
C PHE A 121 -11.17 -20.99 -5.50
N PRO A 122 -10.66 -21.03 -4.26
CA PRO A 122 -9.70 -22.05 -3.83
C PRO A 122 -10.27 -23.49 -3.86
N TRP A 123 -11.58 -23.64 -3.75
CA TRP A 123 -12.25 -24.94 -3.78
C TRP A 123 -12.94 -25.19 -5.11
N ARG A 124 -13.00 -26.47 -5.52
CA ARG A 124 -13.71 -26.88 -6.74
C ARG A 124 -15.21 -26.94 -6.49
N ARG A 125 -15.98 -26.60 -7.52
CA ARG A 125 -17.42 -26.83 -7.55
C ARG A 125 -17.69 -28.17 -8.25
N THR A 126 -18.04 -29.19 -7.49
CA THR A 126 -18.21 -30.56 -8.01
C THR A 126 -19.66 -31.01 -8.04
N GLY A 127 -20.56 -30.39 -7.23
CA GLY A 127 -21.88 -30.96 -6.98
C GLY A 127 -21.77 -32.31 -6.23
N PRO A 128 -22.82 -33.09 -6.13
CA PRO A 128 -24.14 -32.88 -6.73
C PRO A 128 -24.91 -31.71 -6.11
N GLY A 129 -25.89 -31.23 -6.89
CA GLY A 129 -26.76 -30.14 -6.47
C GLY A 129 -26.17 -28.74 -6.70
N LYS A 130 -27.00 -27.73 -6.43
CA LYS A 130 -26.65 -26.32 -6.61
C LYS A 130 -26.51 -25.60 -5.27
N ALA A 131 -25.56 -24.69 -5.20
CA ALA A 131 -25.44 -23.69 -4.16
C ALA A 131 -26.46 -22.57 -4.36
N SER A 132 -26.58 -21.67 -3.39
CA SER A 132 -27.55 -20.56 -3.41
C SER A 132 -27.33 -19.59 -4.57
N ASP A 133 -26.11 -19.47 -5.08
CA ASP A 133 -25.77 -18.67 -6.27
C ASP A 133 -26.13 -19.35 -7.62
N GLY A 134 -26.79 -20.51 -7.56
CA GLY A 134 -27.22 -21.30 -8.72
C GLY A 134 -26.13 -22.12 -9.40
N LYS A 135 -24.89 -22.05 -8.94
CA LYS A 135 -23.76 -22.88 -9.44
C LYS A 135 -23.71 -24.24 -8.73
N LEU A 136 -22.85 -25.16 -9.20
CA LEU A 136 -22.61 -26.40 -8.46
C LEU A 136 -22.08 -26.12 -7.06
N LYS A 137 -22.43 -26.99 -6.10
CA LYS A 137 -21.91 -26.92 -4.73
C LYS A 137 -20.39 -27.07 -4.69
N PHE A 138 -19.76 -26.42 -3.74
CA PHE A 138 -18.34 -26.57 -3.45
C PHE A 138 -18.04 -27.92 -2.80
N ASP A 139 -16.86 -28.45 -3.10
CA ASP A 139 -16.24 -29.54 -2.36
C ASP A 139 -15.01 -28.98 -1.63
N LEU A 140 -15.15 -28.76 -0.31
CA LEU A 140 -14.15 -28.11 0.54
C LEU A 140 -12.89 -28.97 0.75
N LEU A 141 -12.94 -30.26 0.35
CA LEU A 141 -11.79 -31.17 0.36
C LEU A 141 -11.02 -31.17 -0.96
N LYS A 142 -11.56 -30.53 -2.00
CA LYS A 142 -10.93 -30.50 -3.34
C LYS A 142 -10.50 -29.10 -3.72
N PHE A 143 -9.22 -28.85 -3.60
CA PHE A 143 -8.63 -27.59 -4.05
C PHE A 143 -8.68 -27.40 -5.56
N ASN A 144 -8.84 -26.15 -6.00
CA ASN A 144 -8.90 -25.75 -7.39
C ASN A 144 -7.49 -25.39 -7.90
N PRO A 145 -6.87 -26.24 -8.74
CA PRO A 145 -5.49 -25.98 -9.20
C PRO A 145 -5.36 -24.68 -10.00
N ALA A 146 -6.43 -24.21 -10.65
CA ALA A 146 -6.39 -22.96 -11.39
C ALA A 146 -6.24 -21.74 -10.47
N PHE A 147 -6.85 -21.77 -9.27
CA PHE A 147 -6.67 -20.69 -8.28
C PHE A 147 -5.21 -20.63 -7.79
N PHE A 148 -4.66 -21.76 -7.34
CA PHE A 148 -3.30 -21.80 -6.81
C PHE A 148 -2.23 -21.56 -7.88
N GLY A 149 -2.48 -22.03 -9.12
CA GLY A 149 -1.61 -21.74 -10.25
C GLY A 149 -1.57 -20.25 -10.58
N ARG A 150 -2.73 -19.55 -10.58
CA ARG A 150 -2.81 -18.10 -10.77
C ARG A 150 -2.12 -17.35 -9.63
N LEU A 151 -2.39 -17.73 -8.38
CA LEU A 151 -1.77 -17.14 -7.20
C LEU A 151 -0.24 -17.18 -7.32
N ARG A 152 0.32 -18.36 -7.56
CA ARG A 152 1.77 -18.53 -7.72
C ARG A 152 2.32 -17.69 -8.89
N SER A 153 1.68 -17.76 -10.04
CA SER A 153 2.10 -17.00 -11.23
C SER A 153 2.13 -15.49 -10.97
N ARG A 154 1.16 -14.94 -10.23
CA ARG A 154 1.12 -13.51 -9.90
C ARG A 154 2.22 -13.11 -8.91
N VAL A 155 2.45 -13.91 -7.87
CA VAL A 155 3.54 -13.67 -6.92
C VAL A 155 4.90 -13.73 -7.63
N GLN A 156 5.11 -14.68 -8.55
CA GLN A 156 6.33 -14.75 -9.35
C GLN A 156 6.51 -13.54 -10.28
N GLN A 157 5.43 -13.02 -10.88
CA GLN A 157 5.51 -11.79 -11.69
C GLN A 157 5.89 -10.56 -10.84
N LEU A 158 5.39 -10.49 -9.61
CA LEU A 158 5.77 -9.44 -8.66
C LEU A 158 7.23 -9.58 -8.23
N ASP A 159 7.69 -10.79 -7.91
CA ASP A 159 9.09 -11.06 -7.54
C ASP A 159 10.05 -10.64 -8.66
N ALA A 160 9.76 -11.04 -9.90
CA ALA A 160 10.55 -10.65 -11.07
C ALA A 160 10.62 -9.13 -11.27
N ALA A 161 9.64 -8.38 -10.76
CA ALA A 161 9.60 -6.92 -10.77
C ALA A 161 10.19 -6.28 -9.50
N GLY A 162 10.67 -7.07 -8.53
CA GLY A 162 11.16 -6.57 -7.24
C GLY A 162 10.07 -6.00 -6.34
N ILE A 163 8.86 -6.56 -6.42
CA ILE A 163 7.67 -6.11 -5.70
C ILE A 163 7.27 -7.18 -4.67
N TYR A 164 7.08 -6.76 -3.45
CA TYR A 164 6.52 -7.60 -2.38
C TYR A 164 5.02 -7.76 -2.55
N ALA A 165 4.52 -8.95 -2.25
CA ALA A 165 3.12 -9.34 -2.35
C ALA A 165 2.53 -9.57 -0.95
N GLY A 166 1.66 -8.67 -0.50
CA GLY A 166 0.77 -8.95 0.62
C GLY A 166 -0.34 -9.88 0.16
N VAL A 167 -0.43 -11.08 0.72
CA VAL A 167 -1.40 -12.10 0.32
C VAL A 167 -2.43 -12.25 1.41
N TYR A 168 -3.67 -11.80 1.14
CA TYR A 168 -4.79 -12.08 2.01
C TYR A 168 -5.13 -13.57 1.99
N LEU A 169 -5.28 -14.15 3.18
CA LEU A 169 -5.78 -15.52 3.32
C LEU A 169 -7.30 -15.56 3.25
N PHE A 170 -7.97 -14.59 3.88
CA PHE A 170 -9.42 -14.48 3.93
C PHE A 170 -9.89 -13.04 3.79
N SER A 171 -11.20 -12.85 3.56
CA SER A 171 -11.84 -11.54 3.59
C SER A 171 -12.71 -11.40 4.85
N GLY A 172 -12.30 -10.55 5.77
CA GLY A 172 -13.06 -10.27 6.99
C GLY A 172 -14.30 -9.44 6.72
N GLU A 173 -14.13 -8.30 6.04
CA GLU A 173 -15.21 -7.35 5.78
C GLU A 173 -16.28 -7.92 4.86
N PHE A 174 -15.91 -8.57 3.75
CA PHE A 174 -16.90 -9.11 2.84
C PHE A 174 -17.81 -10.16 3.52
N ILE A 175 -17.23 -11.00 4.39
CA ILE A 175 -18.02 -11.98 5.14
C ILE A 175 -18.83 -11.31 6.25
N ASN A 176 -18.31 -10.28 6.89
CA ASN A 176 -19.01 -9.58 7.96
C ASN A 176 -20.17 -8.70 7.47
N ALA A 177 -20.00 -7.98 6.36
CA ALA A 177 -20.91 -6.91 5.94
C ALA A 177 -21.77 -7.23 4.71
N PHE A 178 -21.37 -8.17 3.84
CA PHE A 178 -21.98 -8.33 2.52
C PHE A 178 -22.58 -9.72 2.27
N ARG A 179 -22.88 -10.49 3.31
CA ARG A 179 -23.58 -11.77 3.22
C ARG A 179 -25.03 -11.60 2.75
N SER A 180 -25.46 -12.47 1.86
CA SER A 180 -26.83 -12.52 1.36
C SER A 180 -27.32 -13.95 1.16
N PRO A 181 -28.65 -14.19 1.07
CA PRO A 181 -29.18 -15.54 0.89
C PRO A 181 -28.71 -16.25 -0.38
N ASP A 182 -28.32 -15.51 -1.41
CA ASP A 182 -27.90 -16.02 -2.72
C ASP A 182 -26.42 -15.78 -3.03
N ASP A 183 -25.61 -15.51 -2.01
CA ASP A 183 -24.18 -15.17 -2.14
C ASP A 183 -23.29 -16.37 -2.54
N GLY A 184 -23.76 -17.59 -2.32
CA GLY A 184 -23.05 -18.83 -2.65
C GLY A 184 -21.85 -19.12 -1.73
N TYR A 185 -21.79 -18.53 -0.54
CA TYR A 185 -20.66 -18.67 0.39
C TYR A 185 -20.32 -20.15 0.69
N PRO A 186 -19.07 -20.60 0.50
CA PRO A 186 -18.72 -22.03 0.57
C PRO A 186 -18.92 -22.66 1.94
N PHE A 187 -18.81 -21.90 3.03
CA PHE A 187 -18.99 -22.41 4.40
C PHE A 187 -20.44 -22.38 4.92
N THR A 188 -21.41 -22.05 4.08
CA THR A 188 -22.83 -22.26 4.37
C THR A 188 -23.24 -23.67 3.96
N GLY A 189 -23.90 -24.41 4.83
CA GLY A 189 -24.17 -25.85 4.68
C GLY A 189 -24.86 -26.24 3.37
N GLY A 190 -25.78 -25.40 2.85
CA GLY A 190 -26.43 -25.57 1.56
C GLY A 190 -25.50 -25.43 0.34
N ASN A 191 -24.34 -24.78 0.48
CA ASN A 191 -23.46 -24.40 -0.61
C ASN A 191 -22.26 -25.35 -0.82
N ASN A 192 -22.05 -26.31 0.07
CA ASN A 192 -21.00 -27.33 -0.07
C ASN A 192 -21.58 -28.75 -0.03
N VAL A 193 -20.80 -29.72 -0.53
CA VAL A 193 -21.18 -31.16 -0.49
C VAL A 193 -20.78 -31.83 0.80
N ASN A 194 -20.00 -31.15 1.63
CA ASN A 194 -19.42 -31.67 2.86
C ASN A 194 -20.36 -31.54 4.07
N GLY A 195 -21.49 -30.83 3.91
CA GLY A 195 -22.46 -30.57 4.99
C GLY A 195 -21.91 -29.66 6.09
N ILE A 196 -20.89 -28.85 5.77
CA ILE A 196 -20.26 -27.95 6.73
C ILE A 196 -21.01 -26.62 6.75
N ASP A 197 -21.32 -26.14 7.95
CA ASP A 197 -22.02 -24.88 8.18
C ASP A 197 -21.31 -24.05 9.25
N ASP A 198 -21.19 -22.76 9.01
CA ASP A 198 -20.55 -21.81 9.93
C ASP A 198 -21.48 -21.32 11.06
N GLY A 199 -22.71 -21.83 11.10
CA GLY A 199 -23.67 -21.57 12.18
C GLY A 199 -24.40 -20.23 12.10
N GLY A 200 -24.50 -19.63 10.91
CA GLY A 200 -25.37 -18.44 10.75
C GLY A 200 -24.74 -17.26 10.03
N GLY A 201 -23.81 -17.52 9.14
CA GLY A 201 -23.42 -16.56 8.14
C GLY A 201 -22.08 -15.89 8.34
N ILE A 202 -21.65 -15.60 9.56
CA ILE A 202 -20.33 -14.99 9.85
C ILE A 202 -19.50 -15.82 10.85
N GLY A 203 -19.99 -16.97 11.26
CA GLY A 203 -19.32 -17.82 12.23
C GLY A 203 -17.95 -18.34 11.80
N SER A 204 -17.69 -18.35 10.50
CA SER A 204 -16.39 -18.70 9.91
C SER A 204 -15.28 -17.68 10.16
N VAL A 205 -15.61 -16.41 10.45
CA VAL A 205 -14.64 -15.33 10.71
C VAL A 205 -14.76 -14.74 12.11
N THR A 206 -15.81 -15.08 12.86
CA THR A 206 -16.05 -14.56 14.23
C THR A 206 -16.03 -15.66 15.30
N MET A 207 -15.43 -16.80 14.99
CA MET A 207 -15.33 -17.90 15.95
C MET A 207 -14.46 -17.53 17.17
N THR A 208 -14.89 -17.99 18.33
CA THR A 208 -14.18 -17.81 19.61
C THR A 208 -13.54 -19.11 20.12
N ALA A 209 -13.74 -20.19 19.40
CA ALA A 209 -13.18 -21.53 19.61
C ALA A 209 -13.29 -22.31 18.29
N PRO A 210 -12.60 -23.46 18.14
CA PRO A 210 -12.75 -24.29 16.95
C PRO A 210 -14.21 -24.69 16.71
N ASN A 211 -14.63 -24.63 15.44
CA ASN A 211 -15.94 -25.05 14.97
C ASN A 211 -15.83 -25.97 13.74
N ALA A 212 -16.95 -26.30 13.11
CA ALA A 212 -16.98 -27.22 11.97
C ALA A 212 -16.16 -26.72 10.74
N VAL A 213 -15.91 -25.40 10.65
CA VAL A 213 -15.19 -24.78 9.52
C VAL A 213 -13.68 -24.80 9.74
N THR A 214 -13.22 -24.79 10.99
CA THR A 214 -11.80 -24.57 11.34
C THR A 214 -10.83 -25.49 10.59
N ALA A 215 -11.10 -26.79 10.57
CA ALA A 215 -10.20 -27.74 9.89
C ALA A 215 -10.09 -27.50 8.37
N TYR A 216 -11.13 -26.99 7.73
CA TYR A 216 -11.13 -26.67 6.30
C TYR A 216 -10.36 -25.37 6.02
N GLN A 217 -10.48 -24.38 6.89
CA GLN A 217 -9.68 -23.15 6.81
C GLN A 217 -8.19 -23.44 7.05
N ASP A 218 -7.88 -24.26 8.06
CA ASP A 218 -6.50 -24.70 8.34
C ASP A 218 -5.87 -25.44 7.15
N ALA A 219 -6.62 -26.34 6.51
CA ALA A 219 -6.16 -27.03 5.33
C ALA A 219 -5.92 -26.08 4.14
N TYR A 220 -6.79 -25.09 3.97
CA TYR A 220 -6.64 -24.06 2.95
C TYR A 220 -5.40 -23.22 3.21
N VAL A 221 -5.18 -22.72 4.42
CA VAL A 221 -4.00 -21.93 4.79
C VAL A 221 -2.71 -22.71 4.55
N LYS A 222 -2.65 -23.98 4.95
CA LYS A 222 -1.51 -24.86 4.65
C LYS A 222 -1.26 -24.97 3.13
N LYS A 223 -2.34 -25.08 2.33
CA LYS A 223 -2.24 -25.14 0.86
C LYS A 223 -1.74 -23.82 0.27
N MET A 224 -2.12 -22.66 0.81
CA MET A 224 -1.57 -21.36 0.42
C MET A 224 -0.06 -21.32 0.67
N ILE A 225 0.38 -21.73 1.86
CA ILE A 225 1.79 -21.80 2.23
C ILE A 225 2.55 -22.77 1.31
N ASP A 226 2.06 -23.99 1.10
CA ASP A 226 2.69 -24.96 0.20
C ASP A 226 2.82 -24.45 -1.25
N THR A 227 1.95 -23.52 -1.63
CA THR A 227 1.98 -22.95 -2.98
C THR A 227 3.04 -21.86 -3.13
N LEU A 228 3.38 -21.13 -2.07
CA LEU A 228 4.18 -19.90 -2.14
C LEU A 228 5.45 -19.90 -1.29
N ASN A 229 5.66 -20.87 -0.39
CA ASN A 229 6.72 -20.78 0.62
C ASN A 229 8.16 -20.67 0.05
N ASP A 230 8.39 -21.07 -1.18
CA ASP A 230 9.69 -20.92 -1.87
C ASP A 230 9.90 -19.54 -2.53
N LEU A 231 8.92 -18.63 -2.43
CA LEU A 231 8.99 -17.29 -3.01
C LEU A 231 9.25 -16.25 -1.91
N PRO A 232 10.38 -15.51 -1.94
CA PRO A 232 10.80 -14.65 -0.83
C PRO A 232 10.03 -13.35 -0.70
N ASN A 233 9.23 -12.98 -1.68
CA ASN A 233 8.52 -11.70 -1.74
C ASN A 233 7.13 -11.71 -1.11
N VAL A 234 6.75 -12.75 -0.36
CA VAL A 234 5.43 -12.90 0.27
C VAL A 234 5.40 -12.24 1.64
N LEU A 235 4.26 -11.58 1.93
CA LEU A 235 3.83 -11.19 3.27
C LEU A 235 2.42 -11.75 3.47
N TRP A 236 2.21 -12.54 4.50
CA TRP A 236 0.87 -13.04 4.83
C TRP A 236 0.03 -11.96 5.50
N ILE A 237 -1.26 -11.95 5.20
CA ILE A 237 -2.27 -11.17 5.89
C ILE A 237 -3.42 -12.12 6.21
N ILE A 238 -3.80 -12.22 7.47
CA ILE A 238 -4.81 -13.20 7.89
C ILE A 238 -6.15 -12.92 7.22
N SER A 239 -6.62 -11.70 7.35
CA SER A 239 -7.83 -11.26 6.65
C SER A 239 -7.80 -9.76 6.39
N GLU A 240 -8.54 -9.36 5.38
CA GLU A 240 -8.88 -7.97 5.18
C GLU A 240 -9.91 -7.56 6.23
N GLU A 241 -9.74 -6.37 6.82
CA GLU A 241 -10.66 -5.72 7.77
C GLU A 241 -11.37 -6.67 8.74
N ALA A 242 -10.59 -7.40 9.55
CA ALA A 242 -11.12 -8.35 10.50
C ALA A 242 -12.08 -7.67 11.51
N PRO A 243 -13.33 -8.16 11.68
CA PRO A 243 -14.27 -7.58 12.64
C PRO A 243 -13.80 -7.75 14.07
N ALA A 244 -14.27 -6.88 14.98
CA ALA A 244 -13.86 -6.87 16.38
C ALA A 244 -14.02 -8.24 17.11
N LYS A 245 -14.95 -9.07 16.65
CA LYS A 245 -15.23 -10.39 17.25
C LYS A 245 -14.30 -11.50 16.75
N SER A 246 -13.37 -11.23 15.83
CA SER A 246 -12.50 -12.24 15.20
C SER A 246 -11.14 -12.41 15.86
N VAL A 247 -10.91 -11.88 17.04
CA VAL A 247 -9.60 -11.92 17.72
C VAL A 247 -9.06 -13.33 17.87
N TRP A 248 -9.89 -14.27 18.37
CA TRP A 248 -9.47 -15.65 18.51
C TRP A 248 -9.09 -16.28 17.16
N TRP A 249 -9.92 -16.10 16.16
CA TRP A 249 -9.73 -16.64 14.82
C TRP A 249 -8.43 -16.13 14.18
N ASN A 250 -8.18 -14.82 14.24
CA ASN A 250 -6.93 -14.27 13.71
C ASN A 250 -5.71 -14.82 14.46
N ASN A 251 -5.73 -14.86 15.78
CA ASN A 251 -4.62 -15.40 16.57
C ASN A 251 -4.40 -16.91 16.30
N HIS A 252 -5.48 -17.69 16.14
CA HIS A 252 -5.39 -19.09 15.73
C HIS A 252 -4.67 -19.23 14.40
N LEU A 253 -5.04 -18.45 13.40
CA LEU A 253 -4.44 -18.51 12.06
C LEU A 253 -3.00 -17.97 12.05
N ILE A 254 -2.68 -16.94 12.81
CA ILE A 254 -1.29 -16.47 12.99
C ILE A 254 -0.43 -17.62 13.56
N ALA A 255 -0.91 -18.27 14.63
CA ALA A 255 -0.20 -19.40 15.22
C ALA A 255 -0.05 -20.57 14.25
N LEU A 256 -1.09 -20.88 13.47
CA LEU A 256 -1.06 -21.92 12.44
C LEU A 256 -0.02 -21.63 11.34
N VAL A 257 -0.02 -20.41 10.78
CA VAL A 257 0.95 -20.01 9.74
C VAL A 257 2.36 -20.14 10.29
N ARG A 258 2.61 -19.58 11.47
CA ARG A 258 3.93 -19.62 12.12
C ARG A 258 4.41 -21.05 12.37
N ALA A 259 3.56 -21.89 12.95
CA ALA A 259 3.89 -23.29 13.23
C ALA A 259 4.13 -24.10 11.96
N TYR A 260 3.34 -23.86 10.90
CA TYR A 260 3.47 -24.60 9.68
C TYR A 260 4.69 -24.15 8.86
N GLU A 261 4.96 -22.84 8.76
CA GLU A 261 6.16 -22.33 8.09
C GLU A 261 7.46 -22.65 8.85
N ALA A 262 7.42 -22.90 10.16
CA ALA A 262 8.59 -23.40 10.90
C ALA A 262 9.11 -24.75 10.34
N THR A 263 8.26 -25.51 9.63
CA THR A 263 8.62 -26.76 8.93
C THR A 263 9.05 -26.54 7.47
N LYS A 264 9.11 -25.29 7.00
CA LYS A 264 9.34 -24.93 5.60
C LYS A 264 10.64 -24.14 5.44
N PRO A 265 11.17 -23.99 4.20
CA PRO A 265 12.38 -23.24 3.93
C PRO A 265 12.32 -21.76 4.38
N PHE A 266 11.19 -21.09 4.14
CA PHE A 266 11.02 -19.68 4.47
C PHE A 266 9.98 -19.47 5.55
N GLN A 267 10.20 -18.46 6.39
CA GLN A 267 9.27 -17.90 7.33
C GLN A 267 8.95 -16.48 6.89
N HIS A 268 7.72 -16.24 6.46
CA HIS A 268 7.26 -14.95 5.97
C HIS A 268 6.64 -14.11 7.08
N PRO A 269 6.71 -12.78 7.01
CA PRO A 269 6.06 -11.93 8.00
C PRO A 269 4.53 -12.05 7.88
N ILE A 270 3.88 -12.12 9.04
CA ILE A 270 2.44 -12.31 9.17
C ILE A 270 1.81 -10.99 9.61
N GLY A 271 0.83 -10.51 8.86
CA GLY A 271 0.08 -9.30 9.11
C GLY A 271 -1.28 -9.54 9.71
N TYR A 272 -1.72 -8.60 10.54
CA TYR A 272 -3.06 -8.54 11.09
C TYR A 272 -3.68 -7.19 10.76
N ALA A 273 -4.74 -7.19 9.96
CA ALA A 273 -5.52 -6.02 9.61
C ALA A 273 -6.86 -6.04 10.34
N VAL A 274 -7.32 -4.89 10.82
CA VAL A 274 -8.58 -4.76 11.53
C VAL A 274 -9.47 -3.70 10.93
N ARG A 275 -10.77 -3.87 11.15
CA ARG A 275 -11.82 -2.97 10.77
C ARG A 275 -11.97 -1.81 11.79
N GLN A 276 -12.62 -0.71 11.38
CA GLN A 276 -12.81 0.52 12.16
C GLN A 276 -13.58 0.35 13.48
N ASP A 277 -14.42 -0.68 13.60
CA ASP A 277 -15.11 -1.01 14.85
C ASP A 277 -14.25 -1.82 15.81
N SER A 278 -13.02 -2.14 15.39
CA SER A 278 -12.06 -2.89 16.17
C SER A 278 -11.13 -1.97 16.94
N ASN A 279 -10.57 -2.51 18.02
CA ASN A 279 -9.62 -1.82 18.86
C ASN A 279 -8.20 -2.19 18.43
N ASP A 280 -7.34 -1.22 18.17
CA ASP A 280 -5.94 -1.42 17.79
C ASP A 280 -5.14 -2.23 18.82
N ALA A 281 -5.57 -2.29 20.07
CA ALA A 281 -4.90 -3.10 21.09
C ALA A 281 -4.87 -4.60 20.73
N SER A 282 -5.87 -5.11 19.99
CA SER A 282 -5.91 -6.51 19.57
C SER A 282 -4.79 -6.84 18.59
N ILE A 283 -4.46 -5.94 17.66
CA ILE A 283 -3.38 -6.14 16.69
C ILE A 283 -2.00 -5.85 17.28
N ILE A 284 -1.89 -4.83 18.14
CA ILE A 284 -0.63 -4.46 18.80
C ILE A 284 -0.16 -5.60 19.71
N ASN A 285 -1.08 -6.23 20.44
CA ASN A 285 -0.78 -7.32 21.40
C ASN A 285 -0.78 -8.72 20.77
N SER A 286 -1.05 -8.86 19.46
CA SER A 286 -0.99 -10.14 18.75
C SER A 286 0.44 -10.61 18.48
N ASP A 287 0.60 -11.86 18.04
CA ASP A 287 1.88 -12.39 17.55
C ASP A 287 2.16 -12.05 16.06
N ALA A 288 1.40 -11.15 15.46
CA ALA A 288 1.67 -10.67 14.11
C ALA A 288 2.99 -9.89 14.04
N ASP A 289 3.72 -10.02 12.93
CA ASP A 289 4.99 -9.31 12.69
C ASP A 289 4.75 -7.86 12.24
N TRP A 290 3.62 -7.61 11.60
CA TRP A 290 3.20 -6.29 11.14
C TRP A 290 1.69 -6.11 11.27
N ILE A 291 1.24 -4.87 11.23
CA ILE A 291 -0.16 -4.51 11.48
C ILE A 291 -0.68 -3.50 10.46
N ALA A 292 -1.98 -3.62 10.14
CA ALA A 292 -2.74 -2.62 9.41
C ALA A 292 -3.90 -2.13 10.33
N PRO A 293 -3.75 -0.96 10.96
CA PRO A 293 -4.73 -0.43 11.91
C PRO A 293 -6.00 0.06 11.22
N ALA A 294 -7.10 0.08 11.98
CA ALA A 294 -8.41 0.52 11.52
C ALA A 294 -8.53 2.04 11.32
N GLU A 295 -7.69 2.82 11.96
CA GLU A 295 -7.77 4.26 11.94
C GLU A 295 -6.43 4.95 11.69
N ARG A 296 -6.51 6.27 11.49
CA ARG A 296 -5.42 7.20 11.15
C ARG A 296 -4.26 7.25 12.15
N VAL A 297 -4.42 6.67 13.33
CA VAL A 297 -3.40 6.74 14.37
C VAL A 297 -2.38 5.66 14.13
N SER A 298 -1.23 6.08 13.69
CA SER A 298 -0.12 5.15 13.56
C SER A 298 0.39 4.73 14.94
N PRO A 299 0.30 3.44 15.32
CA PRO A 299 0.99 2.94 16.51
C PRO A 299 2.50 3.18 16.47
N ALA A 300 3.06 3.36 15.28
CA ALA A 300 4.47 3.69 15.10
C ALA A 300 4.87 5.01 15.77
N SER A 301 3.94 5.95 15.98
CA SER A 301 4.23 7.20 16.69
C SER A 301 4.50 6.98 18.18
N SER A 302 3.96 5.93 18.78
CA SER A 302 4.17 5.57 20.19
C SER A 302 5.40 4.68 20.42
N CYS A 303 5.98 4.14 19.34
CA CYS A 303 7.15 3.31 19.42
C CYS A 303 8.43 4.14 19.57
N GLY A 304 8.87 4.42 20.78
CA GLY A 304 10.24 4.87 21.04
C GLY A 304 11.26 3.81 20.58
N SER A 305 12.48 4.22 20.22
CA SER A 305 13.55 3.26 19.94
C SER A 305 13.75 2.34 21.15
N GLY A 306 13.64 1.03 20.93
CA GLY A 306 13.80 0.04 21.99
C GLY A 306 12.57 -0.26 22.84
N GLN A 307 11.39 0.26 22.51
CA GLN A 307 10.16 -0.10 23.22
C GLN A 307 9.68 -1.51 22.81
N PRO A 308 9.42 -2.41 23.75
CA PRO A 308 8.80 -3.71 23.46
C PRO A 308 7.41 -3.51 22.83
N GLY A 309 7.09 -4.33 21.83
CA GLY A 309 5.76 -4.32 21.20
C GLY A 309 5.62 -3.42 19.97
N CYS A 310 6.66 -2.71 19.58
CA CYS A 310 6.66 -1.96 18.31
C CYS A 310 6.59 -2.92 17.12
N LYS A 311 5.65 -2.68 16.18
CA LYS A 311 5.46 -3.48 14.98
C LYS A 311 5.57 -2.60 13.74
N VAL A 312 5.96 -3.21 12.62
CA VAL A 312 5.83 -2.53 11.33
C VAL A 312 4.36 -2.22 11.09
N THR A 313 4.05 -0.96 10.82
CA THR A 313 2.70 -0.49 10.56
C THR A 313 2.55 -0.16 9.07
N VAL A 314 1.53 -0.71 8.43
CA VAL A 314 1.13 -0.40 7.06
C VAL A 314 -0.24 0.26 7.12
N ASN A 315 -0.29 1.56 6.87
CA ASN A 315 -1.56 2.30 6.82
C ASN A 315 -2.12 2.21 5.39
N ASP A 316 -3.17 1.42 5.23
CA ASP A 316 -3.94 1.39 3.99
C ASP A 316 -4.83 2.62 3.92
N SER A 317 -4.85 3.29 2.77
CA SER A 317 -5.71 4.44 2.54
C SER A 317 -7.20 4.09 2.57
N ASP A 318 -7.54 2.83 2.30
CA ASP A 318 -8.90 2.30 2.38
C ASP A 318 -9.46 2.45 3.80
N HIS A 319 -8.75 1.95 4.78
CA HIS A 319 -9.15 1.99 6.20
C HIS A 319 -9.34 3.41 6.76
N SER A 320 -8.78 4.42 6.10
CA SER A 320 -8.81 5.81 6.56
C SER A 320 -9.64 6.74 5.67
N TYR A 321 -10.47 6.19 4.78
CA TYR A 321 -11.27 6.92 3.79
C TYR A 321 -10.45 7.88 2.91
N PHE A 322 -9.21 7.50 2.59
CA PHE A 322 -8.39 8.09 1.55
C PHE A 322 -8.32 7.15 0.34
N GLY A 323 -7.43 7.41 -0.57
CA GLY A 323 -7.36 6.63 -1.79
C GLY A 323 -8.56 6.92 -2.68
N MET A 324 -9.18 5.86 -3.16
CA MET A 324 -10.36 5.95 -4.04
C MET A 324 -11.56 6.65 -3.40
N TRP A 325 -11.64 6.69 -2.08
CA TRP A 325 -12.71 7.35 -1.32
C TRP A 325 -12.57 8.87 -1.26
N ASN A 326 -11.41 9.41 -1.61
CA ASN A 326 -11.13 10.84 -1.55
C ASN A 326 -10.49 11.33 -2.86
N GLU A 327 -11.26 12.01 -3.69
CA GLU A 327 -10.78 12.52 -4.99
C GLU A 327 -9.76 13.66 -4.88
N SER A 328 -9.53 14.23 -3.69
CA SER A 328 -8.52 15.25 -3.50
C SER A 328 -7.11 14.66 -3.52
N THR A 329 -6.39 14.88 -4.62
CA THR A 329 -5.00 14.46 -4.74
C THR A 329 -4.11 15.07 -3.65
N ARG A 330 -4.40 16.30 -3.20
CA ARG A 330 -3.68 16.94 -2.10
C ARG A 330 -3.95 16.24 -0.77
N ALA A 331 -5.20 15.88 -0.48
CA ALA A 331 -5.55 15.16 0.74
C ALA A 331 -4.84 13.80 0.80
N ASN A 332 -4.82 13.07 -0.32
CA ASN A 332 -4.08 11.81 -0.43
C ASN A 332 -2.57 12.01 -0.26
N ARG A 333 -1.96 13.03 -0.88
CA ARG A 333 -0.53 13.33 -0.65
C ARG A 333 -0.24 13.63 0.82
N ASN A 334 -1.07 14.45 1.47
CA ASN A 334 -0.94 14.74 2.89
C ASN A 334 -0.99 13.47 3.73
N PHE A 335 -1.95 12.58 3.46
CA PHE A 335 -2.06 11.29 4.14
C PHE A 335 -0.75 10.50 4.05
N PHE A 336 -0.18 10.34 2.87
CA PHE A 336 1.03 9.52 2.67
C PHE A 336 2.27 10.16 3.29
N TRP A 337 2.49 11.47 3.12
CA TRP A 337 3.65 12.14 3.71
C TRP A 337 3.59 12.21 5.23
N ILE A 338 2.40 12.44 5.80
CA ILE A 338 2.20 12.44 7.26
C ILE A 338 2.54 11.05 7.81
N ASN A 339 2.02 9.99 7.21
CA ASN A 339 2.31 8.62 7.62
C ASN A 339 3.81 8.30 7.52
N PHE A 340 4.48 8.71 6.45
CA PHE A 340 5.92 8.53 6.32
C PHE A 340 6.69 9.22 7.45
N THR A 341 6.33 10.46 7.80
CA THR A 341 7.00 11.16 8.91
C THR A 341 6.67 10.59 10.30
N GLN A 342 5.64 9.77 10.39
CA GLN A 342 5.30 8.99 11.59
C GLN A 342 5.97 7.60 11.60
N GLY A 343 6.78 7.27 10.59
CA GLY A 343 7.48 5.99 10.49
C GLY A 343 6.60 4.81 10.04
N SER A 344 5.42 5.09 9.46
CA SER A 344 4.52 4.07 8.92
C SER A 344 4.74 3.86 7.42
N GLN A 345 4.58 2.60 6.99
CA GLN A 345 4.44 2.25 5.59
C GLN A 345 3.07 2.71 5.08
N THR A 346 2.91 2.89 3.77
CA THR A 346 1.63 3.33 3.20
C THR A 346 1.25 2.55 1.96
N LEU A 347 -0.05 2.30 1.81
CA LEU A 347 -0.63 1.63 0.69
C LEU A 347 -1.80 2.44 0.14
N PHE A 348 -1.84 2.59 -1.17
CA PHE A 348 -2.88 3.34 -1.87
C PHE A 348 -3.95 2.41 -2.42
N MET A 349 -5.19 2.55 -1.93
CA MET A 349 -6.37 1.95 -2.55
C MET A 349 -6.63 2.65 -3.87
N ASP A 350 -6.08 2.07 -4.92
CA ASP A 350 -6.05 2.63 -6.27
C ASP A 350 -7.30 2.23 -7.04
N PRO A 351 -8.11 3.17 -7.53
CA PRO A 351 -9.26 2.85 -8.38
C PRO A 351 -8.84 2.39 -9.79
N TYR A 352 -7.68 1.77 -9.92
CA TYR A 352 -7.08 1.33 -11.17
C TYR A 352 -8.02 0.49 -12.04
N LEU A 353 -8.87 -0.30 -11.39
CA LEU A 353 -9.66 -1.31 -12.07
C LEU A 353 -11.15 -1.25 -11.75
N LEU A 354 -11.55 -0.38 -10.84
CA LEU A 354 -12.94 -0.30 -10.44
C LEU A 354 -13.64 0.79 -11.21
N ASP A 355 -14.70 0.43 -11.90
CA ASP A 355 -15.74 1.37 -12.33
C ASP A 355 -16.58 1.74 -11.10
N TYR A 356 -15.88 2.34 -10.11
CA TYR A 356 -16.55 2.73 -8.87
C TYR A 356 -17.42 3.97 -9.12
N PRO A 357 -18.66 4.01 -8.63
CA PRO A 357 -19.53 5.17 -8.75
C PRO A 357 -18.88 6.34 -8.01
N ARG A 358 -18.63 7.43 -8.72
CA ARG A 358 -17.99 8.62 -8.17
C ARG A 358 -18.99 9.55 -7.56
N GLU A 359 -18.63 10.14 -6.42
CA GLU A 359 -19.40 11.23 -5.82
C GLU A 359 -19.44 12.47 -6.72
N ASN A 360 -18.40 12.70 -7.51
CA ASN A 360 -18.33 13.87 -8.40
C ASN A 360 -18.72 13.52 -9.83
N ARG A 361 -20.00 13.74 -10.13
CA ARG A 361 -20.63 13.48 -11.45
C ARG A 361 -20.11 14.35 -12.59
N ASN A 362 -19.32 15.41 -12.31
CA ASN A 362 -18.84 16.36 -13.30
C ASN A 362 -17.51 15.97 -13.94
N LEU A 363 -16.85 14.92 -13.45
CA LEU A 363 -15.64 14.41 -14.07
C LEU A 363 -15.98 13.42 -15.18
N PRO A 364 -15.38 13.55 -16.38
CA PRO A 364 -15.60 12.59 -17.45
C PRO A 364 -15.23 11.18 -16.96
N ARG A 365 -16.15 10.23 -17.15
CA ARG A 365 -15.84 8.82 -16.90
C ARG A 365 -14.68 8.44 -17.81
N PRO A 366 -13.58 7.86 -17.27
CA PRO A 366 -12.61 7.25 -18.15
C PRO A 366 -13.30 6.15 -18.95
N PRO A 367 -12.85 5.88 -20.17
CA PRO A 367 -13.38 4.79 -20.95
C PRO A 367 -13.31 3.50 -20.12
N VAL A 368 -14.47 2.91 -19.85
CA VAL A 368 -14.56 1.64 -19.14
C VAL A 368 -13.94 0.59 -20.06
N VAL A 369 -12.76 0.14 -19.72
CA VAL A 369 -12.17 -1.02 -20.39
C VAL A 369 -12.87 -2.23 -19.80
N ASP A 370 -13.89 -2.68 -20.51
CA ASP A 370 -14.54 -3.97 -20.28
C ASP A 370 -15.25 -4.19 -18.93
N GLY A 371 -15.85 -3.15 -18.34
CA GLY A 371 -16.80 -3.27 -17.24
C GLY A 371 -16.20 -3.34 -15.85
N MET A 372 -14.87 -3.34 -15.71
CA MET A 372 -14.20 -3.28 -14.41
C MET A 372 -12.94 -2.45 -14.53
N GLY A 373 -13.07 -1.18 -14.19
CA GLY A 373 -11.95 -0.25 -14.08
C GLY A 373 -11.46 0.33 -15.37
N SER A 374 -10.85 1.47 -15.22
CA SER A 374 -10.43 2.34 -16.32
C SER A 374 -8.96 2.19 -16.70
N GLY A 375 -8.29 1.19 -16.15
CA GLY A 375 -6.83 1.17 -16.24
C GLY A 375 -6.20 2.37 -15.49
N PRO A 376 -5.00 2.81 -15.86
CA PRO A 376 -4.30 3.89 -15.18
C PRO A 376 -4.96 5.23 -15.46
N ASP A 377 -5.96 5.61 -14.67
CA ASP A 377 -6.59 6.92 -14.72
C ASP A 377 -5.56 8.01 -14.37
N ARG A 378 -5.37 8.96 -15.28
CA ARG A 378 -4.38 10.05 -15.15
C ARG A 378 -4.62 10.95 -13.94
N ARG A 379 -5.85 11.03 -13.43
CA ARG A 379 -6.15 11.82 -12.23
C ARG A 379 -5.40 11.32 -11.00
N TRP A 380 -5.11 10.03 -10.95
CA TRP A 380 -4.39 9.39 -9.85
C TRP A 380 -2.87 9.33 -10.05
N GLU A 381 -2.38 9.80 -11.21
CA GLU A 381 -0.94 9.78 -11.52
C GLU A 381 -0.10 10.49 -10.46
N ASN A 382 -0.58 11.65 -9.97
CA ASN A 382 0.11 12.38 -8.92
C ASN A 382 0.14 11.63 -7.58
N VAL A 383 -0.93 10.92 -7.23
CA VAL A 383 -1.00 10.11 -6.01
C VAL A 383 -0.04 8.93 -6.10
N ARG A 384 -0.03 8.22 -7.23
CA ARG A 384 0.92 7.13 -7.49
C ARG A 384 2.37 7.60 -7.42
N ASN A 385 2.68 8.75 -8.05
CA ASN A 385 4.01 9.34 -8.00
C ASN A 385 4.44 9.70 -6.58
N THR A 386 3.52 10.15 -5.72
CA THR A 386 3.81 10.49 -4.33
C THR A 386 4.43 9.33 -3.57
N LEU A 387 3.89 8.13 -3.73
CA LEU A 387 4.43 6.91 -3.10
C LEU A 387 5.84 6.60 -3.59
N GLY A 388 6.10 6.79 -4.89
CA GLY A 388 7.43 6.65 -5.46
C GLY A 388 8.42 7.70 -4.95
N TYR A 389 7.96 8.94 -4.74
CA TYR A 389 8.81 9.99 -4.15
C TYR A 389 9.17 9.66 -2.71
N ILE A 390 8.20 9.24 -1.90
CA ILE A 390 8.42 8.80 -0.52
C ILE A 390 9.42 7.67 -0.49
N ARG A 391 9.23 6.63 -1.30
CA ARG A 391 10.16 5.51 -1.39
C ARG A 391 11.58 5.97 -1.78
N SER A 392 11.70 6.91 -2.73
CA SER A 392 13.00 7.46 -3.12
C SER A 392 13.72 8.17 -1.96
N TYR A 393 12.98 8.84 -1.07
CA TYR A 393 13.55 9.38 0.15
C TYR A 393 13.96 8.27 1.13
N ALA A 394 13.09 7.30 1.37
CA ALA A 394 13.37 6.17 2.25
C ALA A 394 14.65 5.39 1.83
N GLU A 395 14.89 5.22 0.53
CA GLU A 395 16.04 4.51 -0.01
C GLU A 395 17.36 5.27 0.11
N ARG A 396 17.34 6.61 0.11
CA ARG A 396 18.57 7.46 0.16
C ARG A 396 18.90 7.98 1.56
N MET A 397 17.95 7.91 2.49
CA MET A 397 18.14 8.30 3.89
C MET A 397 18.73 7.16 4.71
N ALA A 398 19.31 7.51 5.86
CA ALA A 398 19.70 6.52 6.86
C ALA A 398 18.47 5.98 7.62
N LEU A 399 17.48 5.46 6.88
CA LEU A 399 16.13 5.15 7.38
C LEU A 399 16.13 4.25 8.62
N ALA A 400 17.09 3.33 8.71
CA ALA A 400 17.26 2.47 9.89
C ALA A 400 17.51 3.25 11.20
N ALA A 401 18.04 4.46 11.11
CA ALA A 401 18.30 5.34 12.25
C ALA A 401 17.22 6.43 12.44
N MET A 402 16.29 6.55 11.49
CA MET A 402 15.27 7.60 11.52
C MET A 402 14.12 7.24 12.46
N ALA A 403 13.69 8.22 13.24
CA ALA A 403 12.50 8.10 14.11
C ALA A 403 11.61 9.35 13.99
N PRO A 404 10.29 9.23 14.23
CA PRO A 404 9.38 10.37 14.32
C PRO A 404 9.82 11.35 15.41
N GLN A 405 9.89 12.63 15.07
CA GLN A 405 10.31 13.71 15.96
C GLN A 405 9.38 14.93 15.82
N PRO A 406 8.07 14.79 16.10
CA PRO A 406 7.07 15.82 15.77
C PRO A 406 7.33 17.16 16.45
N THR A 407 7.97 17.17 17.61
CA THR A 407 8.27 18.39 18.38
C THR A 407 9.41 19.22 17.80
N LEU A 408 10.18 18.68 16.86
CA LEU A 408 11.30 19.39 16.26
C LEU A 408 10.90 20.38 15.17
N SER A 409 9.64 20.41 14.75
CA SER A 409 9.15 21.41 13.79
C SER A 409 7.77 21.90 14.17
N SER A 410 7.51 23.18 13.85
CA SER A 410 6.16 23.74 13.97
C SER A 410 5.13 23.10 13.06
N THR A 411 5.55 22.28 12.07
CA THR A 411 4.65 21.48 11.22
C THR A 411 4.11 20.24 11.94
N GLY A 412 4.79 19.75 12.99
CA GLY A 412 4.47 18.49 13.66
C GLY A 412 4.83 17.23 12.86
N HIS A 413 5.42 17.35 11.66
CA HIS A 413 5.67 16.25 10.74
C HIS A 413 7.17 16.13 10.42
N VAL A 414 7.91 15.44 11.28
CA VAL A 414 9.36 15.28 11.18
C VAL A 414 9.75 13.82 11.37
N LEU A 415 10.55 13.31 10.45
CA LEU A 415 11.29 12.06 10.58
C LEU A 415 12.77 12.42 10.63
N ALA A 416 13.50 12.02 11.69
CA ALA A 416 14.89 12.42 11.87
C ALA A 416 15.76 11.34 12.46
N ASP A 417 17.04 11.32 12.02
CA ASP A 417 18.17 10.72 12.72
C ASP A 417 18.85 11.83 13.54
N LEU A 418 18.90 11.67 14.84
CA LEU A 418 19.56 12.59 15.77
C LEU A 418 20.96 12.12 16.20
N GLY A 419 21.49 11.08 15.58
CA GLY A 419 22.82 10.57 15.82
C GLY A 419 23.88 11.62 15.52
N ARG A 420 24.87 11.78 16.42
CA ARG A 420 25.89 12.84 16.34
C ARG A 420 26.72 12.82 15.07
N ALA A 421 26.89 11.63 14.47
CA ALA A 421 27.77 11.47 13.31
C ALA A 421 27.15 11.96 11.99
N HIS A 422 25.86 11.78 11.81
CA HIS A 422 25.17 12.00 10.52
C HIS A 422 23.71 12.44 10.69
N PRO A 423 23.39 13.50 11.44
CA PRO A 423 22.01 13.91 11.60
C PRO A 423 21.36 14.26 10.27
N GLU A 424 20.16 13.69 10.07
CA GLU A 424 19.32 13.91 8.91
C GLU A 424 17.90 14.26 9.39
N PHE A 425 17.22 15.16 8.67
CA PHE A 425 15.84 15.54 8.95
C PHE A 425 15.06 15.54 7.66
N LEU A 426 13.91 14.93 7.69
CA LEU A 426 12.88 15.11 6.65
C LEU A 426 11.66 15.72 7.33
N VAL A 427 11.25 16.89 6.85
CA VAL A 427 10.11 17.65 7.39
C VAL A 427 9.08 17.80 6.29
N TYR A 428 7.83 17.47 6.61
CA TYR A 428 6.70 17.72 5.73
C TYR A 428 5.88 18.91 6.22
N SER A 429 5.57 19.83 5.31
CA SER A 429 4.68 20.97 5.54
C SER A 429 3.42 20.84 4.69
N PRO A 430 2.27 20.45 5.27
CA PRO A 430 1.01 20.32 4.53
C PRO A 430 0.48 21.66 3.98
N SER A 431 0.74 22.78 4.67
CA SER A 431 0.29 24.11 4.26
C SER A 431 1.20 24.76 3.24
N GLY A 432 2.50 24.44 3.26
CA GLY A 432 3.53 25.15 2.51
C GLY A 432 3.83 26.55 3.01
N GLU A 433 3.37 26.89 4.20
CA GLU A 433 3.68 28.14 4.86
C GLU A 433 5.07 28.12 5.51
N LYS A 434 5.53 29.29 5.96
CA LYS A 434 6.74 29.44 6.77
C LYS A 434 6.63 28.60 8.06
N PHE A 435 7.68 27.81 8.36
CA PHE A 435 7.75 26.98 9.55
C PHE A 435 9.15 26.97 10.17
N THR A 436 9.27 26.44 11.38
CA THR A 436 10.52 26.33 12.10
C THR A 436 10.95 24.88 12.26
N VAL A 437 12.29 24.67 12.31
CA VAL A 437 12.91 23.41 12.69
C VAL A 437 13.92 23.65 13.80
N ASN A 438 13.80 22.90 14.89
CA ASN A 438 14.70 22.98 16.01
C ASN A 438 15.96 22.14 15.75
N LEU A 439 17.05 22.80 15.41
CA LEU A 439 18.39 22.22 15.21
C LEU A 439 19.35 22.50 16.37
N SER A 440 18.83 22.94 17.54
CA SER A 440 19.66 23.41 18.67
C SER A 440 20.68 22.36 19.15
N ASN A 441 20.30 21.09 19.12
CA ASN A 441 21.15 19.97 19.58
C ASN A 441 21.97 19.33 18.46
N THR A 442 21.95 19.88 17.25
CA THR A 442 22.65 19.35 16.07
C THR A 442 23.52 20.42 15.45
N PRO A 443 24.73 20.67 16.00
CA PRO A 443 25.65 21.68 15.46
C PRO A 443 26.19 21.24 14.09
N GLY A 444 26.69 22.21 13.31
CA GLY A 444 27.29 21.99 12.00
C GLY A 444 26.53 22.68 10.88
N ARG A 445 26.88 22.41 9.64
CA ARG A 445 26.22 22.97 8.45
C ARG A 445 25.43 21.89 7.73
N PHE A 446 24.19 22.22 7.40
CA PHE A 446 23.28 21.32 6.69
C PHE A 446 23.13 21.76 5.24
N ALA A 447 23.23 20.80 4.33
CA ALA A 447 22.69 20.92 3.00
C ALA A 447 21.16 20.93 3.09
N VAL A 448 20.53 21.78 2.29
CA VAL A 448 19.09 21.97 2.24
C VAL A 448 18.59 21.55 0.87
N GLU A 449 17.61 20.64 0.85
CA GLU A 449 16.88 20.29 -0.35
C GLU A 449 15.39 20.51 -0.12
N TRP A 450 14.74 21.16 -1.05
CA TRP A 450 13.30 21.29 -1.13
C TRP A 450 12.75 20.34 -2.18
N MET A 451 11.60 19.71 -1.91
CA MET A 451 10.86 18.96 -2.89
C MET A 451 9.40 19.39 -2.92
N ASN A 452 8.88 19.62 -4.11
CA ASN A 452 7.46 19.88 -4.33
C ASN A 452 6.70 18.55 -4.47
N PRO A 453 5.85 18.16 -3.51
CA PRO A 453 5.15 16.87 -3.56
C PRO A 453 4.17 16.76 -4.72
N ALA A 454 3.67 17.88 -5.24
CA ALA A 454 2.74 17.87 -6.35
C ALA A 454 3.41 17.53 -7.69
N THR A 455 4.69 17.85 -7.85
CA THR A 455 5.42 17.69 -9.12
C THR A 455 6.62 16.74 -9.04
N GLY A 456 7.11 16.47 -7.81
CA GLY A 456 8.35 15.74 -7.57
C GLY A 456 9.62 16.54 -7.86
N SER A 457 9.51 17.82 -8.25
CA SER A 457 10.67 18.66 -8.52
C SER A 457 11.46 18.94 -7.25
N ARG A 458 12.80 18.91 -7.36
CA ARG A 458 13.73 19.14 -6.25
C ARG A 458 14.57 20.37 -6.52
N ILE A 459 14.77 21.19 -5.50
CA ILE A 459 15.52 22.43 -5.55
C ILE A 459 16.52 22.45 -4.38
N ALA A 460 17.78 22.72 -4.67
CA ALA A 460 18.77 22.99 -3.63
C ALA A 460 18.46 24.36 -2.97
N GLY A 461 18.35 24.36 -1.65
CA GLY A 461 18.22 25.56 -0.84
C GLY A 461 19.58 26.08 -0.37
N ALA A 462 19.60 27.29 0.18
CA ALA A 462 20.77 27.82 0.86
C ALA A 462 21.10 26.95 2.09
N GLU A 463 22.38 26.64 2.27
CA GLU A 463 22.83 25.90 3.45
C GLU A 463 22.42 26.59 4.74
N THR A 464 22.12 25.83 5.77
CA THR A 464 21.77 26.35 7.08
C THR A 464 22.74 25.87 8.16
N ALA A 465 22.99 26.71 9.17
CA ALA A 465 23.74 26.30 10.34
C ALA A 465 22.82 25.64 11.37
N GLY A 466 23.28 24.53 11.97
CA GLY A 466 22.65 23.95 13.16
C GLY A 466 22.93 24.79 14.43
N GLY A 467 22.69 24.21 15.60
CA GLY A 467 22.92 24.83 16.90
C GLY A 467 21.85 25.85 17.32
N ALA A 468 20.75 26.00 16.60
CA ALA A 468 19.64 26.89 16.93
C ALA A 468 18.35 26.47 16.23
N VAL A 469 17.23 27.04 16.61
CA VAL A 469 15.98 26.99 15.86
C VAL A 469 16.14 27.78 14.56
N ARG A 470 15.74 27.19 13.45
CA ARG A 470 15.82 27.81 12.11
C ARG A 470 14.45 27.93 11.48
N THR A 471 14.25 29.04 10.78
CA THR A 471 13.03 29.30 10.01
C THR A 471 13.26 28.95 8.55
N PHE A 472 12.29 28.26 7.97
CA PHE A 472 12.29 27.82 6.56
C PHE A 472 11.05 28.36 5.85
N VAL A 473 11.24 28.80 4.61
CA VAL A 473 10.18 29.25 3.71
C VAL A 473 10.26 28.41 2.44
N PRO A 474 9.22 27.62 2.11
CA PRO A 474 9.22 26.87 0.86
C PRO A 474 9.38 27.79 -0.37
N PRO A 475 10.14 27.40 -1.38
CA PRO A 475 10.37 28.23 -2.59
C PRO A 475 9.24 28.10 -3.63
N PHE A 476 8.13 27.44 -3.28
CA PHE A 476 6.95 27.21 -4.11
C PHE A 476 5.69 27.22 -3.23
N SER A 477 4.54 27.36 -3.86
CA SER A 477 3.24 27.27 -3.19
C SER A 477 2.77 25.83 -3.00
N GLY A 478 1.89 25.59 -2.02
CA GLY A 478 1.34 24.29 -1.70
C GLY A 478 2.17 23.52 -0.69
N ASP A 479 1.87 22.25 -0.54
CA ASP A 479 2.59 21.35 0.37
C ASP A 479 4.08 21.22 -0.02
N ALA A 480 4.95 21.03 0.96
CA ALA A 480 6.40 21.02 0.77
C ALA A 480 7.11 19.96 1.62
N VAL A 481 8.16 19.37 1.07
CA VAL A 481 9.13 18.56 1.80
C VAL A 481 10.44 19.31 1.91
N LEU A 482 10.96 19.41 3.13
CA LEU A 482 12.30 19.87 3.41
C LEU A 482 13.17 18.69 3.84
N TYR A 483 14.31 18.53 3.19
CA TYR A 483 15.31 17.53 3.60
C TYR A 483 16.60 18.23 3.99
N LEU A 484 17.07 17.96 5.21
CA LEU A 484 18.31 18.49 5.76
C LEU A 484 19.28 17.36 6.02
N LYS A 485 20.50 17.49 5.53
CA LYS A 485 21.56 16.52 5.75
C LYS A 485 22.85 17.21 6.19
N LEU A 486 23.45 16.76 7.29
CA LEU A 486 24.70 17.31 7.76
C LEU A 486 25.80 17.12 6.72
N LYS A 487 26.51 18.19 6.40
CA LYS A 487 27.70 18.13 5.52
C LYS A 487 28.90 17.58 6.29
N LYS A 488 29.64 16.69 5.65
CA LYS A 488 30.92 16.24 6.20
C LYS A 488 31.89 17.43 6.23
N PRO A 489 32.68 17.63 7.30
CA PRO A 489 33.76 18.60 7.30
C PRO A 489 34.70 18.30 6.14
N GLY A 490 35.01 19.30 5.30
CA GLY A 490 36.00 19.17 4.21
C GLY A 490 35.46 18.81 2.81
N ALA A 491 34.16 18.60 2.61
CA ALA A 491 33.60 18.48 1.27
C ALA A 491 33.46 19.88 0.61
N THR A 492 34.55 20.40 0.06
CA THR A 492 34.52 21.58 -0.81
C THR A 492 33.72 21.20 -2.07
N SER A 493 32.78 22.05 -2.47
CA SER A 493 32.04 21.93 -3.72
C SER A 493 32.99 21.92 -4.89
N LEU A 494 33.22 20.77 -5.50
CA LEU A 494 33.81 20.68 -6.84
C LEU A 494 32.76 21.02 -7.88
N LEU A 495 32.31 22.26 -7.91
CA LEU A 495 31.81 22.84 -9.15
C LEU A 495 33.05 23.20 -9.97
N SER A 496 33.46 22.29 -10.85
CA SER A 496 34.41 22.58 -11.89
C SER A 496 33.81 23.65 -12.83
N THR A 497 34.26 24.89 -12.66
CA THR A 497 34.20 25.88 -13.74
C THR A 497 35.12 25.40 -14.84
N GLY A 498 34.56 24.69 -15.80
CA GLY A 498 35.23 24.44 -17.08
C GLY A 498 35.39 25.74 -17.79
N ALA A 499 36.54 26.41 -17.61
CA ALA A 499 36.99 27.49 -18.46
C ALA A 499 37.30 26.89 -19.83
N LEU A 500 36.54 27.30 -20.84
CA LEU A 500 36.88 27.15 -22.25
C LEU A 500 38.15 27.95 -22.50
N GLY A 501 39.28 27.27 -22.53
CA GLY A 501 40.52 27.81 -23.05
C GLY A 501 40.42 28.00 -24.58
N SER A 502 40.34 29.21 -25.01
CA SER A 502 40.69 29.61 -26.38
C SER A 502 42.19 29.45 -26.56
N GLY A 503 42.60 28.55 -27.44
CA GLY A 503 43.99 28.36 -27.87
C GLY A 503 44.07 28.25 -29.39
N ASN A 504 44.78 29.14 -29.96
CA ASN A 504 45.16 29.39 -31.37
C ASN A 504 45.26 28.11 -32.26
#